data_40bc27349839c292a02b8d574c16da7c
#
_entry.id   40bc27349839c292a02b8d574c16da7c
#
_cell.length_a   1.000
_cell.length_b   1.000
_cell.length_c   1.000
_cell.angle_alpha   90.00
_cell.angle_beta   90.00
_cell.angle_gamma   90.00
#
_symmetry.space_group_name_H-M   'P 1'
#
loop_
_entity.id
_entity.type
_entity.pdbx_description
1 polymer ?
#
loop_
_entity_poly.entity_id
_entity_poly.type
_entity_poly.pdbx_seq_one_letter_code
_entity_poly.pdbx_strand_id
1 'polypeptide(L)' 'SGGYLSTLFSQNLNCKFIDYLNQVRIDRACVYLEQNFLKTYEIAYRVGFRDEKYFSRVFKKVKGLSPKEYREQ' A
#
# COMPACT_ATOMS: atom_id res chain seq x y z
N SER A 1 15.51 16.87 25.58
CA SER A 1 15.76 15.55 26.11
C SER A 1 15.76 14.51 25.02
N GLY A 2 16.32 13.36 25.33
CA GLY A 2 16.37 12.27 24.37
C GLY A 2 15.00 11.81 23.93
N GLY A 3 14.00 11.91 24.80
CA GLY A 3 12.64 11.46 24.47
C GLY A 3 12.04 12.26 23.35
N TYR A 4 12.19 13.57 23.41
CA TYR A 4 11.62 14.44 22.37
C TYR A 4 12.30 14.18 21.01
N LEU A 5 13.61 14.15 21.00
CA LEU A 5 14.36 13.91 19.76
C LEU A 5 14.07 12.54 19.20
N SER A 6 13.97 11.55 20.07
CA SER A 6 13.65 10.18 19.63
C SER A 6 12.28 10.11 18.98
N THR A 7 11.31 10.85 19.55
CA THR A 7 9.96 10.85 18.99
C THR A 7 9.94 11.46 17.60
N LEU A 8 10.60 12.61 17.40
CA LEU A 8 10.66 13.24 16.08
C LEU A 8 11.35 12.35 15.07
N PHE A 9 12.48 11.78 15.46
CA PHE A 9 13.24 10.90 14.58
C PHE A 9 12.43 9.66 14.22
N SER A 10 11.76 9.08 15.20
CA SER A 10 10.92 7.90 14.97
C SER A 10 9.76 8.19 14.02
N GLN A 11 9.15 9.37 14.14
CA GLN A 11 8.05 9.74 13.24
C GLN A 11 8.53 9.83 11.80
N ASN A 12 9.69 10.43 11.56
CA ASN A 12 10.24 10.52 10.22
C ASN A 12 10.60 9.16 9.66
N LEU A 13 11.21 8.30 10.48
CA LEU A 13 11.54 6.95 10.09
C LEU A 13 10.28 6.13 9.81
N ASN A 14 9.25 6.30 10.64
CA ASN A 14 8.00 5.59 10.47
C ASN A 14 7.32 5.97 9.15
N CYS A 15 7.35 7.26 8.78
CA CYS A 15 6.77 7.70 7.51
C CYS A 15 7.48 7.05 6.33
N LYS A 16 8.82 7.05 6.34
CA LYS A 16 9.60 6.41 5.28
C LYS A 16 9.38 4.90 5.25
N PHE A 17 9.30 4.29 6.42
CA PHE A 17 9.07 2.85 6.53
C PHE A 17 7.69 2.48 5.97
N ILE A 18 6.68 3.27 6.32
CA ILE A 18 5.32 3.02 5.84
C ILE A 18 5.24 3.19 4.32
N ASP A 19 5.90 4.21 3.78
CA ASP A 19 5.93 4.41 2.34
C ASP A 19 6.58 3.21 1.63
N TYR A 20 7.71 2.75 2.17
CA TYR A 20 8.40 1.58 1.62
C TYR A 20 7.51 0.35 1.71
N LEU A 21 6.91 0.12 2.86
CA LEU A 21 6.04 -1.03 3.07
C LEU A 21 4.85 -0.99 2.11
N ASN A 22 4.24 0.17 1.95
CA ASN A 22 3.13 0.32 1.02
C ASN A 22 3.57 0.05 -0.42
N GLN A 23 4.75 0.51 -0.80
CA GLN A 23 5.30 0.23 -2.13
C GLN A 23 5.41 -1.28 -2.37
N VAL A 24 5.96 -2.01 -1.41
CA VAL A 24 6.11 -3.46 -1.50
C VAL A 24 4.73 -4.13 -1.60
N ARG A 25 3.79 -3.69 -0.75
CA ARG A 25 2.44 -4.24 -0.76
C ARG A 25 1.74 -4.01 -2.08
N ILE A 26 1.88 -2.81 -2.64
CA ILE A 26 1.27 -2.48 -3.93
C ILE A 26 1.89 -3.28 -5.07
N ASP A 27 3.21 -3.46 -5.05
CA ASP A 27 3.87 -4.29 -6.06
C ASP A 27 3.35 -5.72 -6.03
N ARG A 28 3.13 -6.27 -4.84
CA ARG A 28 2.53 -7.60 -4.70
C ARG A 28 1.09 -7.63 -5.18
N ALA A 29 0.34 -6.57 -4.91
CA ALA A 29 -1.03 -6.46 -5.37
C ALA A 29 -1.11 -6.52 -6.89
N CYS A 30 -0.15 -5.91 -7.58
CA CYS A 30 -0.10 -5.94 -9.04
C CYS A 30 -0.03 -7.36 -9.58
N VAL A 31 0.74 -8.23 -8.93
CA VAL A 31 0.85 -9.63 -9.34
C VAL A 31 -0.51 -10.32 -9.25
N TYR A 32 -1.23 -10.09 -8.13
CA TYR A 32 -2.57 -10.67 -7.97
C TYR A 32 -3.57 -10.11 -8.98
N LEU A 33 -3.49 -8.82 -9.25
CA LEU A 33 -4.39 -8.18 -10.21
C LEU A 33 -4.19 -8.75 -11.63
N GLU A 34 -2.95 -9.04 -11.98
CA GLU A 34 -2.63 -9.60 -13.28
C GLU A 34 -3.15 -11.03 -13.44
N GLN A 35 -3.25 -11.77 -12.36
CA GLN A 35 -3.76 -13.14 -12.38
C GLN A 35 -5.28 -13.22 -12.53
N ASN A 36 -5.96 -12.15 -12.14
CA ASN A 36 -7.42 -12.02 -12.35
C ASN A 36 -8.28 -13.06 -11.64
N PHE A 37 -7.81 -13.62 -10.53
CA PHE A 37 -8.57 -14.62 -9.77
C PHE A 37 -9.28 -14.05 -8.56
N LEU A 38 -8.76 -12.97 -7.99
CA LEU A 38 -9.24 -12.44 -6.72
C LEU A 38 -9.94 -11.11 -6.93
N LYS A 39 -10.90 -10.85 -6.06
CA LYS A 39 -11.57 -9.55 -6.02
C LYS A 39 -10.63 -8.53 -5.37
N THR A 40 -10.84 -7.26 -5.66
CA THR A 40 -9.97 -6.19 -5.15
C THR A 40 -9.86 -6.22 -3.64
N TYR A 41 -10.97 -6.43 -2.91
CA TYR A 41 -10.90 -6.44 -1.46
C TYR A 41 -10.10 -7.63 -0.93
N GLU A 42 -10.16 -8.76 -1.63
CA GLU A 42 -9.39 -9.94 -1.24
C GLU A 42 -7.89 -9.66 -1.42
N ILE A 43 -7.53 -9.02 -2.50
CA ILE A 43 -6.13 -8.64 -2.76
C ILE A 43 -5.64 -7.67 -1.68
N ALA A 44 -6.47 -6.68 -1.34
CA ALA A 44 -6.12 -5.71 -0.30
C ALA A 44 -5.73 -6.42 1.01
N TYR A 45 -6.57 -7.37 1.44
CA TYR A 45 -6.29 -8.10 2.68
C TYR A 45 -5.05 -8.98 2.56
N ARG A 46 -4.88 -9.66 1.43
CA ARG A 46 -3.73 -10.55 1.25
C ARG A 46 -2.40 -9.82 1.29
N VAL A 47 -2.36 -8.59 0.78
CA VAL A 47 -1.10 -7.84 0.78
C VAL A 47 -0.91 -6.99 2.02
N GLY A 48 -1.86 -7.04 2.97
CA GLY A 48 -1.67 -6.46 4.29
C GLY A 48 -2.47 -5.20 4.60
N PHE A 49 -3.40 -4.82 3.74
CA PHE A 49 -4.27 -3.67 4.03
C PHE A 49 -5.52 -4.16 4.75
N ARG A 50 -5.99 -3.37 5.71
CA ARG A 50 -7.19 -3.70 6.48
C ARG A 50 -8.46 -3.18 5.81
N ASP A 51 -8.32 -2.23 4.90
CA ASP A 51 -9.44 -1.49 4.33
C ASP A 51 -9.21 -1.35 2.83
N GLU A 52 -10.18 -1.79 2.05
CA GLU A 52 -10.11 -1.71 0.60
C GLU A 52 -10.03 -0.27 0.10
N LYS A 53 -10.74 0.65 0.74
CA LYS A 53 -10.71 2.06 0.32
C LYS A 53 -9.32 2.66 0.49
N TYR A 54 -8.69 2.37 1.62
CA TYR A 54 -7.33 2.85 1.85
C TYR A 54 -6.36 2.21 0.87
N PHE A 55 -6.51 0.91 0.65
CA PHE A 55 -5.71 0.19 -0.34
C PHE A 55 -5.83 0.85 -1.72
N SER A 56 -7.04 1.11 -2.18
CA SER A 56 -7.27 1.70 -3.49
C SER A 56 -6.64 3.09 -3.60
N ARG A 57 -6.71 3.86 -2.53
CA ARG A 57 -6.11 5.19 -2.48
C ARG A 57 -4.59 5.13 -2.59
N VAL A 58 -3.97 4.23 -1.83
CA VAL A 58 -2.53 4.03 -1.86
C VAL A 58 -2.11 3.49 -3.23
N PHE A 59 -2.87 2.54 -3.77
CA PHE A 59 -2.58 1.97 -5.07
C PHE A 59 -2.55 3.06 -6.15
N LYS A 60 -3.56 3.91 -6.17
CA LYS A 60 -3.63 4.98 -7.15
C LYS A 60 -2.49 5.97 -6.98
N LYS A 61 -2.11 6.27 -5.74
CA LYS A 61 -0.98 7.16 -5.47
C LYS A 61 0.33 6.58 -6.00
N VAL A 62 0.54 5.28 -5.82
CA VAL A 62 1.79 4.61 -6.21
C VAL A 62 1.83 4.34 -7.71
N LYS A 63 0.73 3.88 -8.28
CA LYS A 63 0.71 3.43 -9.69
C LYS A 63 0.08 4.43 -10.65
N GLY A 64 -0.61 5.44 -10.16
CA GLY A 64 -1.29 6.42 -11.01
C GLY A 64 -2.63 5.96 -11.56
N LEU A 65 -3.01 4.72 -11.31
CA LEU A 65 -4.28 4.12 -11.74
C LEU A 65 -4.94 3.47 -10.54
N SER A 66 -6.28 3.32 -10.59
CA SER A 66 -6.96 2.50 -9.59
C SER A 66 -6.66 1.03 -9.83
N PRO A 67 -6.88 0.16 -8.83
CA PRO A 67 -6.71 -1.28 -9.04
C PRO A 67 -7.56 -1.81 -10.18
N LYS A 68 -8.79 -1.31 -10.32
CA LYS A 68 -9.68 -1.72 -11.41
C LYS A 68 -9.10 -1.34 -12.77
N GLU A 69 -8.64 -0.10 -12.88
CA GLU A 69 -8.03 0.38 -14.13
C GLU A 69 -6.78 -0.41 -14.46
N TYR A 70 -5.99 -0.72 -13.47
CA TYR A 70 -4.79 -1.52 -13.67
C TYR A 70 -5.14 -2.91 -14.20
N ARG A 71 -6.15 -3.53 -13.63
CA ARG A 71 -6.58 -4.86 -14.06
C ARG A 71 -7.10 -4.88 -15.50
N GLU A 72 -7.70 -3.79 -15.92
CA GLU A 72 -8.31 -3.68 -17.25
C GLU A 72 -7.31 -3.34 -18.36
N GLN A 73 -6.09 -3.08 -18.02
CA GLN A 73 -5.06 -2.79 -19.02
C GLN A 73 -4.77 -3.96 -19.95
#